data_5eb3bf379db2de12b4ff3c52f47cb9d5
#
_entry.id   5eb3bf379db2de12b4ff3c52f47cb9d5
#
_cell.length_a   1.000
_cell.length_b   1.000
_cell.length_c   1.000
_cell.angle_alpha   90.00
_cell.angle_beta   90.00
_cell.angle_gamma   90.00
#
_symmetry.space_group_name_H-M   'P 1'
#
loop_
_entity.id
_entity.type
_entity.pdbx_description
1 polymer ?
#
loop_
_entity_poly.entity_id
_entity_poly.type
_entity_poly.pdbx_seq_one_letter_code
_entity_poly.pdbx_strand_id
1 'polypeptide(L)' 'MLAALVLIAWAMVARASQGAGPTVRYTVKPGDTLWSIAVSHYAGDPRDAIYRIDRKNDLHDSVLVPGQSLVLP' A
#
# COMPACT_ATOMS: atom_id res chain seq x y z
N MET A 1 -2.75 -34.44 3.37
CA MET A 1 -2.96 -34.31 1.93
C MET A 1 -4.12 -33.40 1.61
N LEU A 2 -5.30 -33.72 2.09
CA LEU A 2 -6.45 -32.85 1.82
C LEU A 2 -6.25 -31.43 2.39
N ALA A 3 -5.64 -31.34 3.56
CA ALA A 3 -5.39 -30.04 4.17
C ALA A 3 -4.47 -29.16 3.33
N ALA A 4 -3.45 -29.76 2.70
CA ALA A 4 -2.53 -29.01 1.86
C ALA A 4 -3.23 -28.47 0.61
N LEU A 5 -4.11 -29.27 0.02
CA LEU A 5 -4.87 -28.82 -1.15
C LEU A 5 -5.81 -27.68 -0.81
N VAL A 6 -6.44 -27.75 0.35
CA VAL A 6 -7.34 -26.70 0.80
C VAL A 6 -6.58 -25.40 1.01
N LEU A 7 -5.39 -25.49 1.61
CA LEU A 7 -4.57 -24.29 1.84
C LEU A 7 -4.13 -23.66 0.54
N ILE A 8 -3.76 -24.45 -0.45
CA ILE A 8 -3.36 -23.92 -1.76
C ILE A 8 -4.54 -23.22 -2.43
N ALA A 9 -5.70 -23.84 -2.40
CA ALA A 9 -6.89 -23.25 -2.99
C ALA A 9 -7.25 -21.93 -2.31
N TRP A 10 -7.17 -21.89 -0.99
CA TRP A 10 -7.44 -20.70 -0.23
C TRP A 10 -6.46 -19.57 -0.59
N ALA A 11 -5.18 -19.89 -0.71
CA ALA A 11 -4.18 -18.89 -1.07
C ALA A 11 -4.43 -18.32 -2.46
N MET A 12 -4.86 -19.13 -3.40
CA MET A 12 -5.17 -18.65 -4.74
C MET A 12 -6.40 -17.75 -4.74
N VAL A 13 -7.41 -18.12 -3.98
CA VAL A 13 -8.62 -17.29 -3.86
C VAL A 13 -8.29 -15.95 -3.22
N ALA A 14 -7.46 -15.97 -2.18
CA ALA A 14 -7.05 -14.72 -1.52
C ALA A 14 -6.33 -13.79 -2.48
N ARG A 15 -5.47 -14.32 -3.33
CA ARG A 15 -4.78 -13.51 -4.33
C ARG A 15 -5.75 -12.95 -5.36
N ALA A 16 -6.65 -13.77 -5.84
CA ALA A 16 -7.61 -13.35 -6.84
C ALA A 16 -8.52 -12.25 -6.30
N SER A 17 -8.89 -12.33 -5.02
CA SER A 17 -9.79 -11.36 -4.43
C SER A 17 -9.15 -9.99 -4.22
N GLN A 18 -7.83 -9.89 -4.22
CA GLN A 18 -7.17 -8.59 -4.10
C GLN A 18 -7.29 -7.73 -5.35
N GLY A 19 -7.38 -8.33 -6.51
CA GLY A 19 -7.75 -7.65 -7.74
C GLY A 19 -6.79 -6.59 -8.26
N ALA A 20 -6.15 -5.86 -7.39
CA ALA A 20 -5.27 -4.76 -7.75
C ALA A 20 -3.85 -5.14 -7.40
N GLY A 21 -2.93 -5.31 -8.12
CA GLY A 21 -1.55 -5.68 -7.86
C GLY A 21 -1.10 -5.65 -6.39
N PRO A 22 0.11 -6.01 -6.13
CA PRO A 22 0.61 -6.09 -4.75
C PRO A 22 0.61 -4.72 -4.08
N THR A 23 0.27 -4.71 -2.81
CA THR A 23 0.41 -3.50 -1.99
C THR A 23 1.69 -3.62 -1.17
N VAL A 24 2.28 -2.48 -0.85
CA VAL A 24 3.50 -2.40 -0.05
C VAL A 24 3.19 -1.65 1.22
N ARG A 25 3.63 -2.19 2.34
CA ARG A 25 3.51 -1.50 3.61
C ARG A 25 4.78 -0.70 3.87
N TYR A 26 4.61 0.57 4.12
CA TYR A 26 5.73 1.49 4.31
C TYR A 26 5.64 2.17 5.67
N THR A 27 6.74 2.21 6.41
CA THR A 27 6.80 2.91 7.69
C THR A 27 7.38 4.30 7.49
N VAL A 28 6.63 5.31 7.89
CA VAL A 28 7.04 6.71 7.75
C VAL A 28 8.26 6.99 8.62
N LYS A 29 9.26 7.65 8.04
CA LYS A 29 10.48 8.06 8.74
C LYS A 29 10.43 9.54 9.01
N PRO A 30 11.21 10.02 10.00
CA PRO A 30 11.31 11.47 10.24
C PRO A 30 11.72 12.20 8.97
N GLY A 31 11.00 13.27 8.65
CA GLY A 31 11.27 14.05 7.45
C GLY A 31 10.55 13.60 6.19
N ASP A 32 9.87 12.45 6.22
CA ASP A 32 9.12 11.97 5.07
C ASP A 32 7.90 12.84 4.82
N THR A 33 7.58 13.04 3.53
CA THR A 33 6.35 13.68 3.09
C THR A 33 5.67 12.76 2.09
N LEU A 34 4.39 12.97 1.84
CA LEU A 34 3.70 12.22 0.80
C LEU A 34 4.36 12.42 -0.55
N TRP A 35 4.86 13.62 -0.83
CA TRP A 35 5.56 13.91 -2.07
C TRP A 35 6.82 13.06 -2.18
N SER A 36 7.68 13.03 -1.14
CA SER A 36 8.92 12.26 -1.19
C SER A 36 8.65 10.76 -1.32
N ILE A 37 7.64 10.26 -0.64
CA ILE A 37 7.25 8.86 -0.74
C ILE A 37 6.76 8.54 -2.15
N ALA A 38 5.92 9.40 -2.71
CA ALA A 38 5.39 9.21 -4.05
C ALA A 38 6.50 9.20 -5.09
N VAL A 39 7.42 10.15 -5.01
CA VAL A 39 8.54 10.23 -5.95
C VAL A 39 9.42 8.99 -5.87
N SER A 40 9.64 8.46 -4.66
CA SER A 40 10.52 7.32 -4.46
C SER A 40 9.91 6.00 -4.91
N HIS A 41 8.60 5.87 -4.85
CA HIS A 41 7.92 4.58 -5.05
C HIS A 41 7.13 4.46 -6.34
N TYR A 42 6.89 5.57 -7.04
CA TYR A 42 6.08 5.54 -8.25
C TYR A 42 6.73 6.33 -9.37
N ALA A 43 6.53 5.85 -10.59
CA ALA A 43 6.85 6.62 -11.77
C ALA A 43 5.66 7.52 -12.10
N GLY A 44 5.91 8.58 -12.87
CA GLY A 44 4.86 9.47 -13.34
C GLY A 44 4.60 10.63 -12.40
N ASP A 45 3.38 11.15 -12.41
CA ASP A 45 3.03 12.35 -11.66
C ASP A 45 2.87 12.01 -10.17
N PRO A 46 3.70 12.59 -9.28
CA PRO A 46 3.59 12.31 -7.85
C PRO A 46 2.23 12.69 -7.27
N ARG A 47 1.56 13.68 -7.83
CA ARG A 47 0.25 14.12 -7.32
C ARG A 47 -0.80 13.03 -7.46
N ASP A 48 -0.75 12.27 -8.54
CA ASP A 48 -1.67 11.15 -8.73
C ASP A 48 -1.40 10.05 -7.70
N ALA A 49 -0.14 9.75 -7.46
CA ALA A 49 0.25 8.76 -6.45
C ALA A 49 -0.15 9.22 -5.05
N ILE A 50 0.04 10.50 -4.72
CA ILE A 50 -0.35 11.07 -3.43
C ILE A 50 -1.85 10.90 -3.22
N TYR A 51 -2.65 11.18 -4.24
CA TYR A 51 -4.10 11.02 -4.16
C TYR A 51 -4.47 9.59 -3.84
N ARG A 52 -3.85 8.62 -4.51
CA ARG A 52 -4.13 7.21 -4.28
C ARG A 52 -3.69 6.74 -2.89
N ILE A 53 -2.52 7.21 -2.43
CA ILE A 53 -2.04 6.91 -1.08
C ILE A 53 -3.00 7.47 -0.04
N ASP A 54 -3.40 8.71 -0.22
CA ASP A 54 -4.32 9.40 0.69
C ASP A 54 -5.64 8.64 0.80
N ARG A 55 -6.22 8.26 -0.33
CA ARG A 55 -7.47 7.53 -0.36
C ARG A 55 -7.34 6.14 0.25
N LYS A 56 -6.24 5.45 -0.01
CA LYS A 56 -6.02 4.10 0.50
C LYS A 56 -5.87 4.07 2.01
N ASN A 57 -5.29 5.12 2.58
CA ASN A 57 -4.97 5.18 4.01
C ASN A 57 -5.92 6.09 4.79
N ASP A 58 -6.93 6.63 4.13
CA ASP A 58 -7.93 7.50 4.75
C ASP A 58 -7.27 8.68 5.50
N LEU A 59 -6.35 9.34 4.84
CA LEU A 59 -5.66 10.49 5.40
C LEU A 59 -6.49 11.74 5.15
N HIS A 60 -6.91 12.40 6.23
CA HIS A 60 -7.81 13.55 6.09
C HIS A 60 -7.07 14.85 5.80
N ASP A 61 -5.85 14.99 6.30
CA ASP A 61 -5.10 16.23 6.22
C ASP A 61 -3.70 16.05 5.65
N SER A 62 -3.40 14.87 5.14
CA SER A 62 -2.10 14.54 4.53
C SER A 62 -0.91 14.71 5.47
N VAL A 63 -1.15 14.73 6.77
CA VAL A 63 -0.09 14.84 7.76
C VAL A 63 0.41 13.45 8.09
N LEU A 64 1.72 13.28 8.04
CA LEU A 64 2.38 12.02 8.36
C LEU A 64 3.09 12.13 9.69
N VAL A 65 3.07 11.04 10.46
CA VAL A 65 3.76 10.97 11.74
C VAL A 65 4.84 9.89 11.63
N PRO A 66 6.08 10.18 12.04
CA PRO A 66 7.12 9.15 12.03
C PRO A 66 6.69 7.89 12.79
N GLY A 67 6.93 6.73 12.21
CA GLY A 67 6.47 5.46 12.75
C GLY A 67 5.11 5.02 12.24
N GLN A 68 4.37 5.89 11.60
CA GLN A 68 3.08 5.56 11.02
C GLN A 68 3.24 4.55 9.89
N SER A 69 2.34 3.59 9.83
CA SER A 69 2.33 2.60 8.74
C SER A 69 1.40 3.05 7.64
N LEU A 70 1.90 3.08 6.42
CA LEU A 70 1.10 3.39 5.23
C LEU A 70 1.01 2.16 4.34
N VAL A 71 -0.14 2.01 3.70
CA VAL A 71 -0.31 1.01 2.65
C VAL A 71 -0.17 1.73 1.32
N LEU A 72 0.85 1.38 0.55
CA LEU A 72 1.07 1.97 -0.78
C LEU A 72 0.37 1.10 -1.82
N PRO A 73 -0.60 1.66 -2.53
CA PRO A 73 -1.36 0.89 -3.52
C PRO A 73 -0.54 0.49 -4.73
#